data_0e8fcbf7eeae7447b460dd807f2bc721
#
_entry.id   0e8fcbf7eeae7447b460dd807f2bc721
#
_cell.length_a   1.000
_cell.length_b   1.000
_cell.length_c   1.000
_cell.angle_alpha   90.00
_cell.angle_beta   90.00
_cell.angle_gamma   90.00
#
_symmetry.space_group_name_H-M   'P 1'
#
loop_
_entity.id
_entity.type
_entity.pdbx_description
1 polymer ?
#
loop_
_entity_poly.entity_id
_entity_poly.type
_entity_poly.pdbx_seq_one_letter_code
_entity_poly.pdbx_strand_id
1 'polypeptide(L)'
;MFPLINKRETGVNLRRIMDMRGITPKDVQEYLGLGCVQSVYRWIDGVNMPTIDNLYALSELLQVPIDAIVRGNRAPIAPNIIIKLLDSRERRLCAYYEKLNEKHVA
;
A
#
# COMPACT_ATOMS: atom_id res chain seq x y z
N MET A 1 -13.69 5.49 -18.27
CA MET A 1 -12.89 6.52 -17.56
C MET A 1 -11.58 5.93 -17.11
N PHE A 2 -10.50 6.68 -17.29
CA PHE A 2 -9.18 6.24 -16.83
C PHE A 2 -9.16 6.12 -15.32
N PRO A 3 -8.47 5.10 -14.77
CA PRO A 3 -8.11 5.11 -13.37
C PRO A 3 -7.13 6.26 -13.09
N LEU A 4 -7.50 7.11 -12.15
CA LEU A 4 -6.68 8.26 -11.77
C LEU A 4 -6.39 8.21 -10.27
N ILE A 5 -5.15 8.50 -9.90
CA ILE A 5 -4.74 8.58 -8.50
C ILE A 5 -5.22 9.92 -7.93
N ASN A 6 -5.77 9.88 -6.73
CA ASN A 6 -6.12 11.08 -5.98
C ASN A 6 -5.04 11.30 -4.91
N LYS A 7 -4.22 12.32 -5.12
CA LYS A 7 -3.08 12.62 -4.24
C LYS A 7 -3.53 12.95 -2.82
N ARG A 8 -4.62 13.68 -2.70
CA ARG A 8 -5.12 14.10 -1.40
C ARG A 8 -5.65 12.93 -0.59
N GLU A 9 -6.47 12.08 -1.20
CA GLU A 9 -6.98 10.88 -0.53
C GLU A 9 -5.87 9.90 -0.21
N THR A 10 -4.89 9.77 -1.08
CA THR A 10 -3.72 8.94 -0.83
C THR A 10 -2.96 9.45 0.40
N GLY A 11 -2.78 10.77 0.50
CA GLY A 11 -2.10 11.37 1.65
C GLY A 11 -2.82 11.12 2.96
N VAL A 12 -4.14 11.30 2.97
CA VAL A 12 -4.98 11.02 4.14
C VAL A 12 -4.86 9.54 4.53
N ASN A 13 -4.94 8.66 3.55
CA ASN A 13 -4.84 7.23 3.78
C ASN A 13 -3.45 6.84 4.30
N LEU A 14 -2.40 7.42 3.74
CA LEU A 14 -1.03 7.19 4.20
C LEU A 14 -0.88 7.58 5.67
N ARG A 15 -1.39 8.75 6.04
CA ARG A 15 -1.36 9.21 7.43
C ARG A 15 -2.10 8.24 8.35
N ARG A 16 -3.26 7.80 7.93
CA ARG A 16 -4.06 6.85 8.70
C ARG A 16 -3.30 5.54 8.95
N ILE A 17 -2.65 5.01 7.92
CA ILE A 17 -1.88 3.77 8.05
C ILE A 17 -0.67 3.99 8.96
N MET A 18 0.02 5.11 8.81
CA MET A 18 1.15 5.46 9.68
C MET A 18 0.72 5.52 11.14
N ASP A 19 -0.40 6.18 11.41
CA ASP A 19 -0.93 6.29 12.77
C ASP A 19 -1.29 4.91 13.34
N MET A 20 -1.91 4.06 12.53
CA MET A 20 -2.26 2.70 12.93
C MET A 20 -1.03 1.85 13.26
N ARG A 21 0.07 2.08 12.56
CA ARG A 21 1.31 1.34 12.77
C ARG A 21 2.25 2.01 13.79
N GLY A 22 1.88 3.19 14.28
CA GLY A 22 2.71 3.93 15.23
C GLY A 22 3.99 4.49 14.60
N ILE A 23 3.94 4.80 13.31
CA ILE A 23 5.09 5.29 12.56
C ILE A 23 4.92 6.78 12.31
N THR A 24 5.92 7.58 12.68
CA THR A 24 5.91 9.03 12.53
C THR A 24 6.52 9.44 11.18
N PRO A 25 6.24 10.68 10.71
CA PRO A 25 6.91 11.19 9.51
C PRO A 25 8.43 11.16 9.61
N LYS A 26 8.97 11.39 10.80
CA LYS A 26 10.42 11.33 11.01
C LYS A 26 10.95 9.90 10.82
N ASP A 27 10.20 8.91 11.28
CA ASP A 27 10.55 7.51 11.08
C ASP A 27 10.61 7.18 9.59
N VAL A 28 9.66 7.68 8.81
CA VAL A 28 9.63 7.49 7.36
C VAL A 28 10.85 8.17 6.73
N GLN A 29 11.15 9.40 7.14
CA GLN A 29 12.33 10.11 6.64
C GLN A 29 13.60 9.30 6.86
N GLU A 30 13.80 8.80 8.05
CA GLU A 30 15.00 8.04 8.40
C GLU A 30 15.08 6.73 7.63
N TYR A 31 13.96 6.01 7.54
CA TYR A 31 13.91 4.72 6.84
C TYR A 31 14.22 4.88 5.35
N LEU A 32 13.66 5.92 4.71
CA LEU A 32 13.84 6.16 3.29
C LEU A 32 15.13 6.90 2.95
N GLY A 33 15.83 7.40 3.96
CA GLY A 33 17.05 8.18 3.73
C GLY A 33 16.80 9.52 3.08
N LEU A 34 15.65 10.14 3.36
CA LEU A 34 15.29 11.43 2.78
C LEU A 34 16.08 12.57 3.43
N GLY A 35 16.38 13.59 2.64
CA GLY A 35 17.13 14.73 3.11
C GLY A 35 16.38 15.61 4.10
N CYS A 36 15.03 15.59 4.08
CA CYS A 36 14.22 16.35 5.01
C CYS A 36 12.85 15.70 5.21
N VAL A 37 12.24 15.99 6.35
CA VAL A 37 10.92 15.46 6.70
C VAL A 37 9.80 16.13 5.89
N GLN A 38 10.08 17.27 5.28
CA GLN A 38 9.11 18.02 4.49
C GLN A 38 8.54 17.19 3.34
N SER A 39 9.35 16.33 2.75
CA SER A 39 8.90 15.46 1.67
C SER A 39 7.73 14.57 2.13
N VAL A 40 7.83 14.02 3.34
CA VAL A 40 6.79 13.16 3.90
C VAL A 40 5.51 13.96 4.15
N TYR A 41 5.63 15.15 4.69
CA TYR A 41 4.47 16.03 4.92
C TYR A 41 3.78 16.42 3.62
N ARG A 42 4.54 16.65 2.55
CA ARG A 42 3.95 16.94 1.24
C ARG A 42 3.12 15.77 0.72
N TRP A 43 3.57 14.54 0.97
CA TRP A 43 2.78 13.36 0.59
C TRP A 43 1.48 13.29 1.41
N ILE A 44 1.58 13.51 2.71
CA ILE A 44 0.43 13.47 3.62
C ILE A 44 -0.58 14.56 3.26
N ASP A 45 -0.09 15.75 2.91
CA ASP A 45 -0.94 16.89 2.58
C ASP A 45 -1.51 16.82 1.15
N GLY A 46 -1.07 15.86 0.37
CA GLY A 46 -1.56 15.67 -0.99
C GLY A 46 -0.97 16.65 -1.99
N VAL A 47 0.16 17.28 -1.67
CA VAL A 47 0.84 18.20 -2.58
C VAL A 47 1.46 17.43 -3.74
N ASN A 48 2.11 16.31 -3.44
CA ASN A 48 2.67 15.42 -4.46
C ASN A 48 2.63 13.98 -3.99
N MET A 49 2.99 13.07 -4.89
CA MET A 49 3.03 11.64 -4.59
C MET A 49 4.47 11.19 -4.35
N PRO A 50 4.68 10.19 -3.49
CA PRO A 50 5.98 9.54 -3.42
C PRO A 50 6.33 8.91 -4.78
N THR A 51 7.61 8.78 -5.07
CA THR A 51 8.04 8.01 -6.24
C THR A 51 7.69 6.55 -6.04
N ILE A 52 7.74 5.78 -7.14
CA ILE A 52 7.44 4.35 -7.07
C ILE A 52 8.42 3.63 -6.14
N ASP A 53 9.68 4.05 -6.14
CA ASP A 53 10.70 3.48 -5.25
C ASP A 53 10.35 3.74 -3.79
N ASN A 54 9.92 4.95 -3.48
CA ASN A 54 9.52 5.32 -2.12
C ASN A 54 8.23 4.58 -1.71
N LEU A 55 7.29 4.41 -2.63
CA LEU A 55 6.07 3.63 -2.36
C LEU A 55 6.40 2.18 -2.04
N TYR A 56 7.32 1.59 -2.79
CA TYR A 56 7.75 0.22 -2.56
C TYR A 56 8.36 0.06 -1.15
N ALA A 57 9.22 1.01 -0.77
CA ALA A 57 9.83 1.00 0.55
C ALA A 57 8.81 1.27 1.67
N LEU A 58 7.84 2.16 1.43
CA LEU A 58 6.75 2.43 2.38
C LEU A 58 5.89 1.19 2.60
N SER A 59 5.62 0.45 1.54
CA SER A 59 4.89 -0.81 1.61
C SER A 59 5.56 -1.78 2.58
N GLU A 60 6.89 -1.88 2.51
CA GLU A 60 7.65 -2.73 3.41
C GLU A 60 7.62 -2.20 4.84
N LEU A 61 7.86 -0.91 5.02
CA LEU A 61 7.90 -0.28 6.35
C LEU A 61 6.55 -0.39 7.04
N LEU A 62 5.46 -0.15 6.33
CA LEU A 62 4.12 -0.15 6.88
C LEU A 62 3.48 -1.54 6.88
N GLN A 63 4.11 -2.51 6.22
CA GLN A 63 3.61 -3.89 6.11
C GLN A 63 2.22 -3.94 5.47
N VAL A 64 2.05 -3.20 4.38
CA VAL A 64 0.81 -3.18 3.59
C VAL A 64 1.17 -3.18 2.11
N PRO A 65 0.29 -3.70 1.23
CA PRO A 65 0.53 -3.61 -0.21
C PRO A 65 0.48 -2.15 -0.67
N ILE A 66 1.15 -1.85 -1.78
CA ILE A 66 1.10 -0.51 -2.38
C ILE A 66 -0.34 -0.10 -2.67
N ASP A 67 -1.17 -1.01 -3.14
CA ASP A 67 -2.58 -0.75 -3.44
C ASP A 67 -3.39 -0.33 -2.21
N ALA A 68 -2.94 -0.71 -1.03
CA ALA A 68 -3.60 -0.27 0.20
C ALA A 68 -3.25 1.17 0.56
N ILE A 69 -2.14 1.70 0.04
CA ILE A 69 -1.70 3.08 0.29
C ILE A 69 -2.32 4.04 -0.72
N VAL A 70 -2.25 3.70 -2.00
CA VAL A 70 -2.67 4.58 -3.09
C VAL A 70 -4.19 4.57 -3.23
N ARG A 71 -4.78 5.75 -3.32
CA ARG A 71 -6.23 5.92 -3.53
C ARG A 71 -6.49 6.69 -4.81
N GLY A 72 -7.60 6.39 -5.45
CA GLY A 72 -8.00 7.05 -6.67
C GLY A 72 -9.47 6.86 -6.95
N ASN A 73 -9.86 7.05 -8.20
CA ASN A 73 -11.25 6.90 -8.62
C ASN A 73 -11.66 5.44 -8.87
N ARG A 74 -10.72 4.50 -8.70
CA ARG A 74 -11.04 3.08 -8.83
C ARG A 74 -11.72 2.61 -7.55
N ALA A 75 -12.83 1.86 -7.71
CA ALA A 75 -13.52 1.29 -6.56
C ALA A 75 -12.63 0.26 -5.85
N PRO A 76 -12.60 0.26 -4.50
CA PRO A 76 -11.87 -0.77 -3.78
C PRO A 76 -12.44 -2.15 -4.11
N ILE A 77 -11.55 -3.12 -4.30
CA ILE A 77 -11.98 -4.49 -4.56
C ILE A 77 -12.12 -5.21 -3.21
N ALA A 78 -13.36 -5.58 -2.87
CA ALA A 78 -13.60 -6.32 -1.64
C ALA A 78 -13.12 -7.77 -1.79
N PRO A 79 -12.56 -8.38 -0.72
CA PRO A 79 -12.04 -9.76 -0.81
C PRO A 79 -13.06 -10.77 -1.32
N ASN A 80 -14.33 -10.63 -0.94
CA ASN A 80 -15.39 -11.55 -1.40
C ASN A 80 -15.65 -11.40 -2.90
N ILE A 81 -15.50 -10.21 -3.45
CA ILE A 81 -15.63 -9.97 -4.90
C ILE A 81 -14.46 -10.63 -5.63
N ILE A 82 -13.25 -10.52 -5.08
CA ILE A 82 -12.08 -11.17 -5.67
C ILE A 82 -12.31 -12.68 -5.78
N ILE A 83 -12.81 -13.30 -4.73
CA ILE A 83 -13.10 -14.75 -4.73
C ILE A 83 -14.12 -15.09 -5.82
N LYS A 84 -15.15 -14.27 -5.99
CA LYS A 84 -16.18 -14.51 -7.01
C LYS A 84 -15.66 -14.35 -8.44
N LEU A 85 -14.68 -13.47 -8.64
CA LEU A 85 -14.13 -13.19 -9.96
C LEU A 85 -13.05 -14.20 -10.37
N LEU A 86 -12.48 -14.93 -9.43
CA LEU A 86 -11.47 -15.93 -9.72
C LEU A 86 -12.12 -17.16 -10.35
N ASP A 87 -11.56 -17.63 -11.44
CA ASP A 87 -11.97 -18.88 -12.04
C ASP A 87 -11.33 -20.07 -11.29
N SER A 88 -11.68 -21.31 -11.72
CA SER A 88 -11.17 -22.52 -11.06
C SER A 88 -9.65 -22.60 -11.07
N ARG A 89 -9.01 -22.13 -12.13
CA ARG A 89 -7.56 -22.19 -12.27
C ARG A 89 -6.90 -21.21 -11.29
N GLU A 90 -7.45 -20.02 -11.18
CA GLU A 90 -6.93 -19.00 -10.26
C GLU A 90 -7.11 -19.41 -8.81
N ARG A 91 -8.23 -20.06 -8.49
CA ARG A 91 -8.46 -20.61 -7.15
C ARG A 91 -7.43 -21.68 -6.78
N ARG A 92 -7.09 -22.53 -7.74
CA ARG A 92 -6.06 -23.54 -7.53
C ARG A 92 -4.68 -22.92 -7.32
N LEU A 93 -4.40 -21.84 -8.02
CA LEU A 93 -3.15 -21.11 -7.85
C LEU A 93 -3.06 -20.50 -6.44
N CYS A 94 -4.14 -19.90 -5.96
CA CYS A 94 -4.19 -19.37 -4.60
C CYS A 94 -3.98 -20.47 -3.57
N ALA A 95 -4.61 -21.62 -3.73
CA ALA A 95 -4.44 -22.75 -2.84
C ALA A 95 -3.00 -23.26 -2.85
N TYR A 96 -2.35 -23.23 -4.01
CA TYR A 96 -0.95 -23.62 -4.14
C TYR A 96 -0.05 -22.70 -3.33
N TYR A 97 -0.26 -21.37 -3.43
CA TYR A 97 0.51 -20.41 -2.65
C TYR A 97 0.30 -20.56 -1.15
N GLU A 98 -0.90 -20.84 -0.73
CA GLU A 98 -1.19 -21.10 0.67
C GLU A 98 -0.41 -22.30 1.19
N LYS A 99 -0.36 -23.39 0.42
CA LYS A 99 0.42 -24.58 0.79
C LYS A 99 1.91 -24.29 0.86
N LEU A 100 2.44 -23.46 -0.05
CA LEU A 100 3.83 -23.06 -0.01
C LEU A 100 4.15 -22.28 1.27
N ASN A 101 3.26 -21.37 1.67
CA ASN A 101 3.45 -20.60 2.89
C ASN A 101 3.43 -21.52 4.12
N GLU A 102 2.55 -22.51 4.17
CA GLU A 102 2.53 -23.47 5.26
C GLU A 102 3.84 -24.24 5.37
N LYS A 103 4.41 -24.67 4.24
CA LYS A 103 5.67 -25.38 4.22
C LYS A 103 6.85 -24.51 4.67
N HIS A 104 6.80 -23.22 4.37
CA HIS A 104 7.86 -22.29 4.76
C HIS A 104 7.79 -21.89 6.23
N VAL A 105 6.63 -21.98 6.84
CA VAL A 105 6.42 -21.62 8.24
C VAL A 105 6.76 -22.80 9.18
N ALA A 106 6.73 -23.99 8.66
CA ALA A 106 6.99 -25.20 9.46
C ALA A 106 8.46 -25.35 9.91
#